data_f730716347c353863e1a140f869ad1fc
#
_entry.id   f730716347c353863e1a140f869ad1fc
#
_cell.length_a   1.000
_cell.length_b   1.000
_cell.length_c   1.000
_cell.angle_alpha   90.00
_cell.angle_beta   90.00
_cell.angle_gamma   90.00
#
_symmetry.space_group_name_H-M   'P 1'
#
loop_
_entity.id
_entity.type
_entity.pdbx_description
1 polymer ?
#
loop_
_entity_poly.entity_id
_entity_poly.type
_entity_poly.pdbx_seq_one_letter_code
_entity_poly.pdbx_strand_id
1 'polypeptide(L)'
;MKTLDELITERRSVRKYLDREVEPAKIAMLAEALRLAPSACNAQPWRIIFVTEKALKDKVTSEGLGGVVPNTWAKSAPVMIVACSELSLFTHKLAESVQGVNFHLIDIGIALEHLVLKATDIGLGTCYIGWFNEKPIKKLLNIPSSWKVDCLITLGYPEVVPEATPRKPANEITFINKV
;
A
#
# COMPACT_ATOMS: atom_id res chain seq x y z
N MET A 1 1.85 -16.82 17.38
CA MET A 1 1.45 -15.47 16.90
C MET A 1 2.62 -14.56 17.21
N LYS A 2 3.11 -13.83 16.21
CA LYS A 2 4.23 -12.90 16.40
C LYS A 2 3.78 -11.69 17.21
N THR A 3 4.70 -11.13 17.98
CA THR A 3 4.47 -9.85 18.67
C THR A 3 4.50 -8.70 17.67
N LEU A 4 3.97 -7.55 18.03
CA LEU A 4 4.02 -6.35 17.21
C LEU A 4 5.48 -5.95 16.89
N ASP A 5 6.38 -6.05 17.87
CA ASP A 5 7.79 -5.71 17.71
C ASP A 5 8.49 -6.63 16.69
N GLU A 6 8.17 -7.93 16.72
CA GLU A 6 8.66 -8.88 15.73
C GLU A 6 8.14 -8.53 14.32
N LEU A 7 6.85 -8.19 14.18
CA LEU A 7 6.27 -7.83 12.88
C LEU A 7 6.91 -6.57 12.30
N ILE A 8 7.09 -5.53 13.11
CA ILE A 8 7.76 -4.27 12.70
C ILE A 8 9.21 -4.56 12.27
N THR A 9 9.90 -5.41 13.03
CA THR A 9 11.30 -5.76 12.78
C THR A 9 11.47 -6.64 11.54
N GLU A 10 10.55 -7.57 11.29
CA GLU A 10 10.64 -8.55 10.20
C GLU A 10 10.07 -8.05 8.85
N ARG A 11 9.14 -7.10 8.88
CA ARG A 11 8.54 -6.56 7.65
C ARG A 11 9.61 -6.06 6.67
N ARG A 12 9.52 -6.51 5.43
CA ARG A 12 10.44 -6.15 4.34
C ARG A 12 9.70 -5.74 3.07
N SER A 13 10.36 -4.96 2.22
CA SER A 13 9.91 -4.68 0.86
C SER A 13 10.27 -5.85 -0.05
N VAL A 14 9.36 -6.81 -0.16
CA VAL A 14 9.54 -8.04 -0.94
C VAL A 14 9.35 -7.74 -2.42
N ARG A 15 10.29 -8.19 -3.27
CA ARG A 15 10.29 -7.97 -4.72
C ARG A 15 10.43 -9.26 -5.54
N LYS A 16 10.46 -10.42 -4.88
CA LYS A 16 10.42 -11.75 -5.49
C LYS A 16 9.35 -12.59 -4.82
N TYR A 17 8.47 -13.14 -5.60
CA TYR A 17 7.31 -13.88 -5.12
C TYR A 17 7.28 -15.27 -5.74
N LEU A 18 6.78 -16.23 -4.97
CA LEU A 18 6.43 -17.55 -5.47
C LEU A 18 5.24 -17.44 -6.42
N ASP A 19 5.21 -18.28 -7.44
CA ASP A 19 4.03 -18.46 -8.31
C ASP A 19 2.97 -19.27 -7.55
N ARG A 20 2.35 -18.59 -6.58
CA ARG A 20 1.34 -19.15 -5.70
C ARG A 20 0.23 -18.13 -5.46
N GLU A 21 -1.00 -18.55 -5.65
CA GLU A 21 -2.18 -17.73 -5.38
C GLU A 21 -2.27 -17.36 -3.90
N VAL A 22 -2.80 -16.17 -3.64
CA VAL A 22 -3.15 -15.73 -2.27
C VAL A 22 -4.60 -16.09 -2.02
N GLU A 23 -4.84 -16.83 -0.97
CA GLU A 23 -6.16 -17.34 -0.61
C GLU A 23 -7.14 -16.19 -0.32
N PRO A 24 -8.40 -16.26 -0.78
CA PRO A 24 -9.41 -15.21 -0.53
C PRO A 24 -9.61 -14.89 0.96
N ALA A 25 -9.47 -15.89 1.83
CA ALA A 25 -9.54 -15.68 3.27
C ALA A 25 -8.43 -14.74 3.79
N LYS A 26 -7.22 -14.84 3.26
CA LYS A 26 -6.13 -13.93 3.60
C LYS A 26 -6.39 -12.52 3.11
N ILE A 27 -6.94 -12.36 1.91
CA ILE A 27 -7.34 -11.04 1.38
C ILE A 27 -8.40 -10.41 2.30
N ALA A 28 -9.38 -11.18 2.75
CA ALA A 28 -10.40 -10.70 3.70
C ALA A 28 -9.77 -10.25 5.03
N MET A 29 -8.76 -10.99 5.56
CA MET A 29 -8.03 -10.60 6.78
C MET A 29 -7.26 -9.27 6.58
N LEU A 30 -6.68 -9.06 5.41
CA LEU A 30 -5.99 -7.80 5.08
C LEU A 30 -6.96 -6.63 4.97
N ALA A 31 -8.10 -6.84 4.32
CA ALA A 31 -9.14 -5.83 4.20
C ALA A 31 -9.69 -5.42 5.57
N GLU A 32 -9.87 -6.37 6.48
CA GLU A 32 -10.33 -6.10 7.85
C GLU A 32 -9.29 -5.32 8.66
N ALA A 33 -8.00 -5.69 8.59
CA ALA A 33 -6.94 -4.95 9.26
C ALA A 33 -6.87 -3.49 8.80
N LEU A 34 -6.97 -3.26 7.50
CA LEU A 34 -7.02 -1.93 6.91
C LEU A 34 -8.27 -1.15 7.36
N ARG A 35 -9.45 -1.79 7.38
CA ARG A 35 -10.72 -1.17 7.77
C ARG A 35 -10.69 -0.61 9.20
N LEU A 36 -9.92 -1.23 10.09
CA LEU A 36 -9.80 -0.84 11.50
C LEU A 36 -8.82 0.33 11.73
N ALA A 37 -8.19 0.84 10.70
CA ALA A 37 -7.26 1.97 10.82
C ALA A 37 -7.99 3.26 11.23
N PRO A 38 -7.36 4.12 12.03
CA PRO A 38 -7.88 5.45 12.31
C PRO A 38 -7.74 6.37 11.10
N SER A 39 -8.56 7.42 11.05
CA SER A 39 -8.46 8.50 10.06
C SER A 39 -8.90 9.83 10.64
N ALA A 40 -8.44 10.93 10.04
CA ALA A 40 -8.84 12.26 10.43
C ALA A 40 -10.39 12.41 10.35
N CYS A 41 -11.02 12.86 11.42
CA CYS A 41 -12.49 12.96 11.57
C CYS A 41 -13.24 11.66 11.23
N ASN A 42 -12.59 10.50 11.35
CA ASN A 42 -13.13 9.20 10.95
C ASN A 42 -13.61 9.17 9.47
N ALA A 43 -12.93 9.90 8.60
CA ALA A 43 -13.33 10.10 7.21
C ALA A 43 -13.20 8.84 6.33
N GLN A 44 -12.31 7.92 6.69
CA GLN A 44 -12.07 6.63 5.99
C GLN A 44 -12.00 6.80 4.47
N PRO A 45 -11.08 7.64 3.96
CA PRO A 45 -11.04 8.06 2.56
C PRO A 45 -10.57 6.98 1.60
N TRP A 46 -10.03 5.89 2.10
CA TRP A 46 -9.41 4.83 1.32
C TRP A 46 -10.43 4.00 0.54
N ARG A 47 -10.05 3.66 -0.69
CA ARG A 47 -10.72 2.73 -1.59
C ARG A 47 -9.67 1.78 -2.14
N ILE A 48 -9.74 0.52 -1.74
CA ILE A 48 -8.68 -0.46 -2.00
C ILE A 48 -9.19 -1.52 -2.96
N ILE A 49 -8.44 -1.75 -4.03
CA ILE A 49 -8.76 -2.74 -5.05
C ILE A 49 -7.68 -3.83 -5.00
N PHE A 50 -8.08 -5.06 -4.70
CA PHE A 50 -7.21 -6.23 -4.81
C PHE A 50 -7.38 -6.83 -6.20
N VAL A 51 -6.38 -6.69 -7.05
CA VAL A 51 -6.36 -7.25 -8.41
C VAL A 51 -5.73 -8.63 -8.33
N THR A 52 -6.58 -9.65 -8.29
CA THR A 52 -6.21 -11.06 -8.12
C THR A 52 -6.26 -11.84 -9.44
N GLU A 53 -7.10 -11.42 -10.40
CA GLU A 53 -7.17 -12.05 -11.70
C GLU A 53 -5.86 -11.82 -12.46
N LYS A 54 -5.18 -12.91 -12.82
CA LYS A 54 -3.84 -12.86 -13.45
C LYS A 54 -3.80 -11.99 -14.69
N ALA A 55 -4.77 -12.16 -15.61
CA ALA A 55 -4.80 -11.41 -16.86
C ALA A 55 -4.98 -9.90 -16.63
N LEU A 56 -5.83 -9.52 -15.69
CA LEU A 56 -6.04 -8.12 -15.30
C LEU A 56 -4.84 -7.54 -14.59
N LYS A 57 -4.25 -8.28 -13.63
CA LYS A 57 -3.03 -7.89 -12.91
C LYS A 57 -1.86 -7.68 -13.88
N ASP A 58 -1.70 -8.57 -14.87
CA ASP A 58 -0.64 -8.47 -15.88
C ASP A 58 -0.81 -7.21 -16.75
N LYS A 59 -2.06 -6.84 -17.11
CA LYS A 59 -2.36 -5.58 -17.81
C LYS A 59 -2.06 -4.37 -16.92
N VAL A 60 -2.50 -4.35 -15.67
CA VAL A 60 -2.19 -3.28 -14.71
C VAL A 60 -0.68 -3.10 -14.57
N THR A 61 0.07 -4.19 -14.50
CA THR A 61 1.52 -4.14 -14.38
C THR A 61 2.20 -3.64 -15.66
N SER A 62 1.76 -4.12 -16.83
CA SER A 62 2.39 -3.75 -18.11
C SER A 62 2.07 -2.33 -18.56
N GLU A 63 0.85 -1.85 -18.33
CA GLU A 63 0.41 -0.52 -18.75
C GLU A 63 0.61 0.56 -17.67
N GLY A 64 0.53 0.15 -16.40
CA GLY A 64 0.67 1.05 -15.26
C GLY A 64 2.10 1.22 -14.75
N LEU A 65 2.98 0.23 -14.95
CA LEU A 65 4.35 0.26 -14.45
C LEU A 65 5.35 0.40 -15.61
N GLY A 66 5.42 1.56 -16.20
CA GLY A 66 6.34 1.88 -17.28
C GLY A 66 6.97 3.27 -17.08
N GLY A 67 7.96 3.61 -17.90
CA GLY A 67 8.60 4.92 -17.90
C GLY A 67 9.95 4.94 -17.20
N VAL A 68 10.25 6.02 -16.47
CA VAL A 68 11.60 6.31 -15.92
C VAL A 68 12.08 5.27 -14.90
N VAL A 69 11.16 4.67 -14.13
CA VAL A 69 11.48 3.60 -13.17
C VAL A 69 10.69 2.35 -13.53
N PRO A 70 11.26 1.42 -14.32
CA PRO A 70 10.59 0.20 -14.67
C PRO A 70 10.56 -0.76 -13.48
N ASN A 71 9.41 -0.87 -12.81
CA ASN A 71 9.20 -1.82 -11.72
C ASN A 71 8.87 -3.23 -12.26
N THR A 72 9.70 -3.77 -13.16
CA THR A 72 9.47 -5.05 -13.86
C THR A 72 9.35 -6.24 -12.92
N TRP A 73 9.99 -6.19 -11.76
CA TRP A 73 9.92 -7.19 -10.71
C TRP A 73 8.48 -7.40 -10.18
N ALA A 74 7.62 -6.37 -10.27
CA ALA A 74 6.24 -6.45 -9.81
C ALA A 74 5.38 -7.48 -10.58
N LYS A 75 5.83 -7.90 -11.77
CA LYS A 75 5.17 -8.96 -12.57
C LYS A 75 5.12 -10.30 -11.84
N SER A 76 6.10 -10.58 -10.97
CA SER A 76 6.16 -11.84 -10.22
C SER A 76 5.12 -11.92 -9.09
N ALA A 77 4.56 -10.79 -8.65
CA ALA A 77 3.55 -10.79 -7.60
C ALA A 77 2.22 -11.37 -8.11
N PRO A 78 1.59 -12.31 -7.37
CA PRO A 78 0.28 -12.85 -7.75
C PRO A 78 -0.86 -11.84 -7.60
N VAL A 79 -0.72 -10.85 -6.70
CA VAL A 79 -1.74 -9.82 -6.46
C VAL A 79 -1.12 -8.43 -6.56
N MET A 80 -1.86 -7.51 -7.20
CA MET A 80 -1.60 -6.08 -7.15
C MET A 80 -2.70 -5.39 -6.35
N ILE A 81 -2.32 -4.64 -5.34
CA ILE A 81 -3.24 -3.79 -4.58
C ILE A 81 -3.14 -2.38 -5.15
N VAL A 82 -4.27 -1.81 -5.52
CA VAL A 82 -4.38 -0.41 -5.96
C VAL A 82 -5.05 0.37 -4.85
N ALA A 83 -4.30 1.26 -4.22
CA ALA A 83 -4.79 2.09 -3.14
C ALA A 83 -5.20 3.45 -3.68
N CYS A 84 -6.47 3.77 -3.49
CA CYS A 84 -7.05 5.03 -3.90
C CYS A 84 -7.62 5.78 -2.70
N SER A 85 -7.68 7.10 -2.82
CA SER A 85 -8.49 7.98 -1.97
C SER A 85 -9.69 8.51 -2.73
N GLU A 86 -10.84 8.49 -2.06
CA GLU A 86 -12.02 9.24 -2.46
C GLU A 86 -12.03 10.56 -1.70
N LEU A 87 -11.75 11.64 -2.41
CA LEU A 87 -11.68 12.97 -1.80
C LEU A 87 -13.09 13.56 -1.71
N SER A 88 -13.70 13.52 -0.53
CA SER A 88 -14.90 14.31 -0.30
C SER A 88 -14.56 15.81 -0.34
N LEU A 89 -15.29 16.56 -1.15
CA LEU A 89 -15.05 17.98 -1.40
C LEU A 89 -15.04 18.86 -0.13
N PHE A 90 -15.66 18.42 0.94
CA PHE A 90 -15.92 19.26 2.12
C PHE A 90 -14.84 19.20 3.20
N THR A 91 -14.35 18.03 3.56
CA THR A 91 -13.40 17.87 4.69
C THR A 91 -11.95 18.04 4.28
N HIS A 92 -11.56 17.58 3.09
CA HIS A 92 -10.15 17.57 2.67
C HIS A 92 -9.69 18.88 2.06
N LYS A 93 -10.53 19.55 1.25
CA LYS A 93 -10.17 20.85 0.65
C LYS A 93 -10.09 21.98 1.66
N LEU A 94 -10.96 21.97 2.69
CA LEU A 94 -10.92 22.98 3.73
C LEU A 94 -9.69 22.83 4.64
N ALA A 95 -9.33 21.60 5.02
CA ALA A 95 -8.16 21.34 5.83
C ALA A 95 -6.84 21.61 5.07
N GLU A 96 -6.77 21.25 3.79
CA GLU A 96 -5.64 21.57 2.91
C GLU A 96 -5.47 23.09 2.75
N SER A 97 -6.56 23.82 2.57
CA SER A 97 -6.56 25.27 2.41
C SER A 97 -6.12 26.02 3.68
N VAL A 98 -6.41 25.47 4.87
CA VAL A 98 -6.12 26.13 6.14
C VAL A 98 -4.76 25.73 6.72
N GLN A 99 -4.36 24.46 6.58
CA GLN A 99 -3.14 23.94 7.21
C GLN A 99 -2.07 23.48 6.23
N GLY A 100 -2.35 23.45 4.91
CA GLY A 100 -1.41 22.97 3.89
C GLY A 100 -1.09 21.48 3.99
N VAL A 101 -1.91 20.68 4.71
CA VAL A 101 -1.70 19.26 4.97
C VAL A 101 -2.74 18.41 4.25
N ASN A 102 -2.27 17.46 3.46
CA ASN A 102 -3.09 16.46 2.79
C ASN A 102 -3.39 15.28 3.73
N PHE A 103 -4.35 15.43 4.64
CA PHE A 103 -4.67 14.41 5.65
C PHE A 103 -5.02 13.05 5.05
N HIS A 104 -5.66 12.99 3.89
CA HIS A 104 -5.98 11.71 3.23
C HIS A 104 -4.73 10.87 2.92
N LEU A 105 -3.57 11.50 2.63
CA LEU A 105 -2.31 10.77 2.42
C LEU A 105 -1.78 10.18 3.72
N ILE A 106 -1.96 10.88 4.84
CA ILE A 106 -1.63 10.36 6.17
C ILE A 106 -2.55 9.18 6.51
N ASP A 107 -3.85 9.36 6.33
CA ASP A 107 -4.87 8.35 6.60
C ASP A 107 -4.63 7.06 5.79
N ILE A 108 -4.36 7.20 4.48
CA ILE A 108 -4.03 6.07 3.61
C ILE A 108 -2.75 5.39 4.06
N GLY A 109 -1.70 6.15 4.41
CA GLY A 109 -0.45 5.58 4.90
C GLY A 109 -0.63 4.73 6.16
N ILE A 110 -1.45 5.21 7.11
CA ILE A 110 -1.79 4.47 8.34
C ILE A 110 -2.56 3.18 7.99
N ALA A 111 -3.60 3.28 7.16
CA ALA A 111 -4.43 2.14 6.79
C ALA A 111 -3.64 1.06 6.03
N LEU A 112 -2.76 1.47 5.12
CA LEU A 112 -1.91 0.56 4.38
C LEU A 112 -0.83 -0.09 5.26
N GLU A 113 -0.31 0.59 6.29
CA GLU A 113 0.65 -0.04 7.19
C GLU A 113 -0.03 -1.11 8.07
N HIS A 114 -1.29 -0.93 8.49
CA HIS A 114 -2.08 -2.00 9.12
C HIS A 114 -2.16 -3.24 8.22
N LEU A 115 -2.47 -3.05 6.93
CA LEU A 115 -2.51 -4.13 5.93
C LEU A 115 -1.14 -4.80 5.79
N VAL A 116 -0.06 -4.02 5.69
CA VAL A 116 1.29 -4.51 5.46
C VAL A 116 1.82 -5.31 6.65
N LEU A 117 1.58 -4.85 7.88
CA LEU A 117 1.93 -5.59 9.08
C LEU A 117 1.11 -6.87 9.18
N LYS A 118 -0.20 -6.82 8.87
CA LYS A 118 -1.04 -8.01 8.82
C LYS A 118 -0.60 -9.00 7.76
N ALA A 119 -0.16 -8.53 6.59
CA ALA A 119 0.42 -9.41 5.56
C ALA A 119 1.65 -10.16 6.10
N THR A 120 2.54 -9.45 6.81
CA THR A 120 3.72 -10.06 7.45
C THR A 120 3.32 -11.10 8.50
N ASP A 121 2.29 -10.83 9.31
CA ASP A 121 1.77 -11.76 10.33
C ASP A 121 1.28 -13.09 9.72
N ILE A 122 0.61 -13.01 8.57
CA ILE A 122 0.05 -14.20 7.90
C ILE A 122 0.97 -14.80 6.82
N GLY A 123 2.27 -14.42 6.84
CA GLY A 123 3.33 -15.00 5.99
C GLY A 123 3.33 -14.50 4.55
N LEU A 124 2.74 -13.33 4.28
CA LEU A 124 2.78 -12.67 2.97
C LEU A 124 3.79 -11.54 2.96
N GLY A 125 4.38 -11.32 1.79
CA GLY A 125 5.28 -10.19 1.51
C GLY A 125 4.58 -9.10 0.72
N THR A 126 5.02 -7.87 0.92
CA THR A 126 4.50 -6.67 0.25
C THR A 126 5.64 -5.75 -0.19
N CYS A 127 5.37 -4.90 -1.18
CA CYS A 127 6.25 -3.79 -1.51
C CYS A 127 5.43 -2.64 -2.08
N TYR A 128 5.61 -1.44 -1.53
CA TYR A 128 5.03 -0.20 -2.04
C TYR A 128 5.66 0.20 -3.38
N ILE A 129 4.84 0.72 -4.29
CA ILE A 129 5.23 1.30 -5.57
C ILE A 129 4.59 2.69 -5.67
N GLY A 130 5.42 3.73 -5.64
CA GLY A 130 4.99 5.12 -5.79
C GLY A 130 5.18 5.67 -7.21
N TRP A 131 5.88 4.96 -8.09
CA TRP A 131 6.11 5.39 -9.47
C TRP A 131 5.30 4.53 -10.44
N PHE A 132 4.21 5.09 -10.93
CA PHE A 132 3.27 4.42 -11.84
C PHE A 132 2.51 5.44 -12.70
N ASN A 133 1.87 4.97 -13.77
CA ASN A 133 0.98 5.77 -14.60
C ASN A 133 -0.48 5.53 -14.17
N GLU A 134 -1.09 6.53 -13.55
CA GLU A 134 -2.45 6.46 -13.02
C GLU A 134 -3.52 6.24 -14.11
N LYS A 135 -3.36 6.92 -15.26
CA LYS A 135 -4.40 6.94 -16.31
C LYS A 135 -4.80 5.55 -16.83
N PRO A 136 -3.86 4.68 -17.28
CA PRO A 136 -4.22 3.34 -17.73
C PRO A 136 -4.78 2.49 -16.59
N ILE A 137 -4.27 2.61 -15.36
CA ILE A 137 -4.79 1.86 -14.22
C ILE A 137 -6.26 2.21 -13.96
N LYS A 138 -6.60 3.50 -13.94
CA LYS A 138 -8.00 3.95 -13.78
C LYS A 138 -8.89 3.40 -14.87
N LYS A 139 -8.44 3.41 -16.12
CA LYS A 139 -9.21 2.87 -17.26
C LYS A 139 -9.42 1.37 -17.15
N LEU A 140 -8.38 0.60 -16.86
CA LEU A 140 -8.43 -0.87 -16.75
C LEU A 140 -9.35 -1.35 -15.63
N LEU A 141 -9.37 -0.62 -14.50
CA LEU A 141 -10.10 -1.00 -13.30
C LEU A 141 -11.42 -0.25 -13.13
N ASN A 142 -11.83 0.55 -14.12
CA ASN A 142 -13.04 1.40 -14.06
C ASN A 142 -13.09 2.28 -12.81
N ILE A 143 -11.93 2.81 -12.38
CA ILE A 143 -11.84 3.67 -11.20
C ILE A 143 -12.48 5.02 -11.53
N PRO A 144 -13.43 5.52 -10.69
CA PRO A 144 -14.04 6.82 -10.89
C PRO A 144 -13.03 7.94 -11.01
N SER A 145 -13.33 8.96 -11.83
CA SER A 145 -12.44 10.13 -11.98
C SER A 145 -12.24 10.90 -10.68
N SER A 146 -13.23 10.86 -9.78
CA SER A 146 -13.19 11.48 -8.45
C SER A 146 -12.22 10.80 -7.48
N TRP A 147 -11.82 9.55 -7.72
CA TRP A 147 -10.83 8.89 -6.89
C TRP A 147 -9.42 9.17 -7.41
N LYS A 148 -8.49 9.32 -6.49
CA LYS A 148 -7.05 9.44 -6.78
C LYS A 148 -6.37 8.12 -6.50
N VAL A 149 -5.54 7.62 -7.40
CA VAL A 149 -4.64 6.50 -7.10
C VAL A 149 -3.42 7.05 -6.39
N ASP A 150 -3.21 6.66 -5.14
CA ASP A 150 -2.15 7.19 -4.29
C ASP A 150 -0.89 6.34 -4.33
N CYS A 151 -1.04 5.02 -4.29
CA CYS A 151 0.08 4.08 -4.48
C CYS A 151 -0.42 2.70 -4.93
N LEU A 152 0.55 1.87 -5.34
CA LEU A 152 0.33 0.46 -5.58
C LEU A 152 1.12 -0.35 -4.55
N ILE A 153 0.64 -1.57 -4.25
CA ILE A 153 1.38 -2.52 -3.40
C ILE A 153 1.33 -3.89 -4.06
N THR A 154 2.49 -4.51 -4.24
CA THR A 154 2.55 -5.93 -4.60
C THR A 154 2.30 -6.80 -3.38
N LEU A 155 1.62 -7.93 -3.57
CA LEU A 155 1.30 -8.88 -2.49
C LEU A 155 1.46 -10.32 -2.99
N GLY A 156 2.05 -11.17 -2.17
CA GLY A 156 2.22 -12.59 -2.46
C GLY A 156 3.08 -13.30 -1.44
N TYR A 157 3.30 -14.58 -1.64
CA TYR A 157 4.26 -15.35 -0.84
C TYR A 157 5.69 -14.99 -1.25
N PRO A 158 6.56 -14.58 -0.31
CA PRO A 158 7.93 -14.23 -0.65
C PRO A 158 8.71 -15.48 -1.08
N GLU A 159 9.38 -15.41 -2.23
CA GLU A 159 10.39 -16.39 -2.62
C GLU A 159 11.67 -16.18 -1.81
N VAL A 160 12.03 -14.90 -1.61
CA VAL A 160 13.16 -14.46 -0.81
C VAL A 160 12.72 -13.29 0.04
N VAL A 161 12.98 -13.36 1.34
CA VAL A 161 12.84 -12.23 2.25
C VAL A 161 14.16 -11.45 2.24
N PRO A 162 14.17 -10.17 1.81
CA PRO A 162 15.39 -9.39 1.76
C PRO A 162 15.98 -9.14 3.17
N GLU A 163 17.27 -8.91 3.23
CA GLU A 163 17.92 -8.45 4.45
C GLU A 163 17.40 -7.07 4.90
N ALA A 164 17.55 -6.79 6.18
CA ALA A 164 17.19 -5.49 6.73
C ALA A 164 18.13 -4.40 6.19
N THR A 165 17.55 -3.34 5.64
CA THR A 165 18.32 -2.16 5.27
C THR A 165 18.64 -1.32 6.51
N PRO A 166 19.81 -0.66 6.57
CA PRO A 166 20.16 0.21 7.68
C PRO A 166 19.10 1.28 7.96
N ARG A 167 18.98 1.65 9.22
CA ARG A 167 18.13 2.75 9.67
C ARG A 167 19.00 3.82 10.32
N LYS A 168 18.56 5.07 10.23
CA LYS A 168 19.20 6.14 11.00
C LYS A 168 19.09 5.85 12.50
N PRO A 169 20.09 6.20 13.28
CA PRO A 169 20.02 6.12 14.73
C PRO A 169 18.83 6.93 15.27
N ALA A 170 18.25 6.46 16.37
CA ALA A 170 17.06 7.11 16.95
C ALA A 170 17.31 8.59 17.30
N ASN A 171 18.48 8.93 17.79
CA ASN A 171 18.88 10.30 18.15
C ASN A 171 19.02 11.27 16.94
N GLU A 172 19.04 10.76 15.71
CA GLU A 172 19.00 11.60 14.51
C GLU A 172 17.58 11.93 14.03
N ILE A 173 16.58 11.20 14.52
CA ILE A 173 15.20 11.30 14.04
C ILE A 173 14.18 11.56 15.14
N THR A 174 14.60 11.52 16.42
CA THR A 174 13.72 11.76 17.57
C THR A 174 14.35 12.78 18.50
N PHE A 175 13.57 13.75 18.91
CA PHE A 175 14.01 14.83 19.79
C PHE A 175 13.03 14.97 20.96
N ILE A 176 13.54 15.29 22.15
CA ILE A 176 12.72 15.53 23.34
C ILE A 176 12.70 17.03 23.60
N ASN A 177 11.51 17.63 23.58
CA ASN A 177 11.22 19.03 23.79
C ASN A 177 11.70 19.99 22.70
N LYS A 178 12.93 19.86 22.21
CA LYS A 178 13.54 20.77 21.22
C LYS A 178 14.40 19.98 20.23
N VAL A 179 14.52 20.50 19.01
CA VAL A 179 15.51 20.08 18.00
C VAL A 179 16.82 20.77 18.33
#